data_fbfaad9ab7db871578fd947518942c4d
#
_entry.id   fbfaad9ab7db871578fd947518942c4d
#
_cell.length_a   1.000
_cell.length_b   1.000
_cell.length_c   1.000
_cell.angle_alpha   90.00
_cell.angle_beta   90.00
_cell.angle_gamma   90.00
#
_symmetry.space_group_name_H-M   'P 1'
#
loop_
_entity.id
_entity.type
_entity.pdbx_description
1 polymer ?
#
loop_
_entity_poly.entity_id
_entity_poly.type
_entity_poly.pdbx_seq_one_letter_code
_entity_poly.pdbx_strand_id
1 'polypeptide(L)'
;MPPSSPTIVFCPDAELGYERSRTRFETGDGLALDETYRLAHLPLVAPNHPGVIATREGSSYVMGRHERVFSLVLPVFSDLLLQSPAYRELDAAMRAAPFAGKIAWDLLERRKDKLHATICGSLSKDTPPLLDRDRRRALTEFGPITVELRGLFSGNVNRGRLYLRAYPESRNGENVFRLIQRSLGCRETDLYVVGLYNMTDDLDASETAALAALIERWWDRTILQFEVDRLWLLGASDDLVLDSAIEESVSLV
;
A
#
# COMPACT_ATOMS: atom_id res chain seq x y z
N MET A 1 -25.80 18.59 26.88
CA MET A 1 -25.51 17.60 25.81
C MET A 1 -24.01 17.68 25.54
N PRO A 2 -23.25 16.60 25.59
CA PRO A 2 -21.88 16.66 25.12
C PRO A 2 -21.91 17.06 23.60
N PRO A 3 -20.93 17.85 23.14
CA PRO A 3 -20.83 18.18 21.73
C PRO A 3 -20.70 16.86 20.94
N SER A 4 -21.53 16.70 19.93
CA SER A 4 -21.36 15.56 19.00
C SER A 4 -19.96 15.62 18.41
N SER A 5 -19.21 14.55 18.54
CA SER A 5 -17.90 14.43 17.87
C SER A 5 -18.10 14.78 16.38
N PRO A 6 -17.23 15.59 15.79
CA PRO A 6 -17.36 15.96 14.38
C PRO A 6 -17.35 14.67 13.55
N THR A 7 -18.31 14.56 12.64
CA THR A 7 -18.36 13.45 11.70
C THR A 7 -17.17 13.59 10.76
N ILE A 8 -16.29 12.58 10.77
CA ILE A 8 -15.14 12.52 9.88
C ILE A 8 -15.63 12.24 8.46
N VAL A 9 -15.20 13.03 7.50
CA VAL A 9 -15.48 12.88 6.08
C VAL A 9 -14.20 12.38 5.40
N PHE A 10 -14.29 11.29 4.67
CA PHE A 10 -13.18 10.76 3.87
C PHE A 10 -13.23 11.27 2.44
N CYS A 11 -12.07 11.36 1.79
CA CYS A 11 -11.99 11.72 0.37
C CYS A 11 -12.80 10.73 -0.48
N PRO A 12 -13.64 11.21 -1.40
CA PRO A 12 -14.41 10.35 -2.29
C PRO A 12 -13.53 9.73 -3.39
N ASP A 13 -13.98 8.64 -4.01
CA ASP A 13 -13.29 7.98 -5.13
C ASP A 13 -13.00 8.93 -6.31
N ALA A 14 -13.84 9.92 -6.53
CA ALA A 14 -13.63 10.92 -7.58
C ALA A 14 -12.36 11.75 -7.42
N GLU A 15 -11.84 11.89 -6.19
CA GLU A 15 -10.58 12.60 -5.90
C GLU A 15 -9.37 11.66 -5.88
N LEU A 16 -9.60 10.35 -5.89
CA LEU A 16 -8.59 9.30 -5.75
C LEU A 16 -8.45 8.51 -7.05
N GLY A 17 -7.23 8.06 -7.31
CA GLY A 17 -6.86 7.44 -8.59
C GLY A 17 -7.22 5.97 -8.76
N TYR A 18 -8.04 5.38 -7.89
CA TYR A 18 -8.26 3.93 -7.86
C TYR A 18 -8.92 3.41 -9.13
N GLU A 19 -10.01 4.02 -9.61
CA GLU A 19 -10.72 3.56 -10.81
C GLU A 19 -9.85 3.58 -12.07
N ARG A 20 -9.03 4.61 -12.27
CA ARG A 20 -8.16 4.68 -13.46
C ARG A 20 -6.93 3.77 -13.36
N SER A 21 -6.54 3.38 -12.14
CA SER A 21 -5.33 2.60 -11.88
C SER A 21 -5.60 1.13 -11.60
N ARG A 22 -6.85 0.67 -11.63
CA ARG A 22 -7.17 -0.74 -11.37
C ARG A 22 -6.89 -1.63 -12.57
N THR A 23 -6.53 -2.88 -12.31
CA THR A 23 -6.49 -3.94 -13.32
C THR A 23 -7.87 -4.10 -13.95
N ARG A 24 -7.93 -4.16 -15.28
CA ARG A 24 -9.11 -4.56 -16.04
C ARG A 24 -9.00 -6.06 -16.32
N PHE A 25 -9.96 -6.82 -15.85
CA PHE A 25 -10.02 -8.26 -16.06
C PHE A 25 -10.91 -8.55 -17.28
N GLU A 26 -10.34 -9.20 -18.28
CA GLU A 26 -11.10 -9.64 -19.46
C GLU A 26 -11.67 -11.04 -19.22
N THR A 27 -12.93 -11.23 -19.66
CA THR A 27 -13.60 -12.53 -19.46
C THR A 27 -12.92 -13.63 -20.28
N GLY A 28 -12.51 -14.68 -19.58
CA GLY A 28 -11.85 -15.83 -20.21
C GLY A 28 -10.33 -15.73 -20.29
N ASP A 29 -9.74 -14.58 -19.91
CA ASP A 29 -8.30 -14.42 -19.89
C ASP A 29 -7.69 -14.75 -18.52
N GLY A 30 -6.44 -15.23 -18.55
CA GLY A 30 -5.60 -15.36 -17.36
C GLY A 30 -4.98 -14.02 -16.96
N LEU A 31 -4.50 -13.91 -15.72
CA LEU A 31 -3.72 -12.77 -15.24
C LEU A 31 -2.23 -13.10 -15.30
N ALA A 32 -1.53 -12.57 -16.28
CA ALA A 32 -0.07 -12.64 -16.31
C ALA A 32 0.54 -11.57 -15.39
N LEU A 33 1.53 -11.97 -14.61
CA LEU A 33 2.37 -11.04 -13.83
C LEU A 33 3.08 -10.10 -14.81
N ASP A 34 2.98 -8.79 -14.61
CA ASP A 34 3.60 -7.84 -15.51
C ASP A 34 5.13 -7.75 -15.32
N GLU A 35 5.80 -7.13 -16.28
CA GLU A 35 7.26 -7.01 -16.29
C GLU A 35 7.78 -6.29 -15.02
N THR A 36 7.06 -5.27 -14.56
CA THR A 36 7.42 -4.51 -13.35
C THR A 36 7.37 -5.40 -12.12
N TYR A 37 6.33 -6.22 -12.00
CA TYR A 37 6.22 -7.18 -10.90
C TYR A 37 7.31 -8.26 -10.97
N ARG A 38 7.57 -8.79 -12.17
CA ARG A 38 8.61 -9.81 -12.40
C ARG A 38 10.02 -9.31 -12.10
N LEU A 39 10.27 -8.01 -12.21
CA LEU A 39 11.53 -7.36 -11.90
C LEU A 39 11.66 -7.02 -10.40
N ALA A 40 10.65 -6.38 -9.82
CA ALA A 40 10.73 -5.81 -8.48
C ALA A 40 10.24 -6.73 -7.36
N HIS A 41 9.25 -7.59 -7.62
CA HIS A 41 8.58 -8.36 -6.58
C HIS A 41 8.79 -9.86 -6.69
N LEU A 42 8.64 -10.43 -7.88
CA LEU A 42 8.74 -11.88 -8.09
C LEU A 42 10.05 -12.49 -7.60
N PRO A 43 11.23 -11.84 -7.77
CA PRO A 43 12.49 -12.36 -7.22
C PRO A 43 12.50 -12.50 -5.68
N LEU A 44 11.68 -11.72 -4.98
CA LEU A 44 11.60 -11.71 -3.53
C LEU A 44 10.60 -12.74 -2.98
N VAL A 45 9.61 -13.11 -3.77
CA VAL A 45 8.52 -14.03 -3.36
C VAL A 45 8.68 -15.43 -3.93
N ALA A 46 9.20 -15.54 -5.15
CA ALA A 46 9.44 -16.80 -5.84
C ALA A 46 10.75 -16.73 -6.67
N PRO A 47 11.93 -16.70 -6.02
CA PRO A 47 13.22 -16.41 -6.67
C PRO A 47 13.60 -17.41 -7.77
N ASN A 48 13.07 -18.62 -7.73
CA ASN A 48 13.33 -19.67 -8.72
C ASN A 48 12.27 -19.76 -9.83
N HIS A 49 11.30 -18.85 -9.84
CA HIS A 49 10.26 -18.82 -10.86
C HIS A 49 10.87 -18.45 -12.23
N PRO A 50 10.55 -19.15 -13.33
CA PRO A 50 11.15 -18.92 -14.65
C PRO A 50 10.87 -17.52 -15.22
N GLY A 51 9.81 -16.86 -14.73
CA GLY A 51 9.45 -15.49 -15.10
C GLY A 51 10.19 -14.39 -14.33
N VAL A 52 11.13 -14.73 -13.44
CA VAL A 52 11.96 -13.74 -12.74
C VAL A 52 12.83 -12.97 -13.71
N ILE A 53 12.78 -11.64 -13.62
CA ILE A 53 13.70 -10.74 -14.32
C ILE A 53 14.73 -10.29 -13.29
N ALA A 54 15.94 -10.83 -13.38
CA ALA A 54 16.99 -10.56 -12.39
C ALA A 54 17.48 -9.10 -12.45
N THR A 55 17.65 -8.59 -13.68
CA THR A 55 18.05 -7.20 -13.94
C THR A 55 17.42 -6.75 -15.26
N ARG A 56 17.30 -5.44 -15.45
CA ARG A 56 16.88 -4.84 -16.73
C ARG A 56 17.72 -3.58 -16.99
N GLU A 57 18.12 -3.38 -18.23
CA GLU A 57 18.83 -2.17 -18.64
C GLU A 57 18.03 -0.90 -18.30
N GLY A 58 18.71 0.09 -17.73
CA GLY A 58 18.08 1.35 -17.26
C GLY A 58 17.29 1.23 -15.96
N SER A 59 17.27 0.05 -15.31
CA SER A 59 16.65 -0.16 -14.02
C SER A 59 17.70 -0.25 -12.90
N SER A 60 17.35 0.21 -11.70
CA SER A 60 18.19 0.05 -10.50
C SER A 60 17.98 -1.28 -9.78
N TYR A 61 17.03 -2.12 -10.26
CA TYR A 61 16.74 -3.39 -9.60
C TYR A 61 17.73 -4.49 -9.96
N VAL A 62 18.18 -5.22 -8.93
CA VAL A 62 18.94 -6.47 -9.03
C VAL A 62 18.27 -7.50 -8.12
N MET A 63 17.67 -8.55 -8.69
CA MET A 63 16.93 -9.58 -7.93
C MET A 63 15.89 -8.96 -6.98
N GLY A 64 15.11 -7.98 -7.45
CA GLY A 64 14.07 -7.29 -6.67
C GLY A 64 14.59 -6.26 -5.67
N ARG A 65 15.90 -6.05 -5.55
CA ARG A 65 16.52 -5.07 -4.65
C ARG A 65 17.03 -3.86 -5.40
N HIS A 66 17.06 -2.73 -4.74
CA HIS A 66 17.56 -1.44 -5.23
C HIS A 66 18.35 -0.71 -4.15
N GLU A 67 19.01 0.39 -4.50
CA GLU A 67 19.61 1.32 -3.53
C GLU A 67 18.56 1.75 -2.50
N ARG A 68 19.01 1.99 -1.26
CA ARG A 68 18.10 2.37 -0.18
C ARG A 68 17.40 3.68 -0.49
N VAL A 69 16.08 3.65 -0.44
CA VAL A 69 15.21 4.81 -0.69
C VAL A 69 14.43 5.12 0.58
N PHE A 70 14.34 6.40 0.91
CA PHE A 70 13.62 6.90 2.09
C PHE A 70 12.31 7.55 1.69
N SER A 71 11.25 7.20 2.38
CA SER A 71 9.89 7.69 2.13
C SER A 71 9.20 8.04 3.44
N LEU A 72 8.34 9.05 3.43
CA LEU A 72 7.43 9.32 4.53
C LEU A 72 6.15 8.53 4.30
N VAL A 73 5.77 7.72 5.28
CA VAL A 73 4.67 6.77 5.14
C VAL A 73 3.70 6.85 6.31
N LEU A 74 2.44 6.56 6.04
CA LEU A 74 1.40 6.34 7.03
C LEU A 74 1.55 4.92 7.58
N PRO A 75 1.78 4.71 8.89
CA PRO A 75 1.79 3.38 9.49
C PRO A 75 0.41 2.74 9.47
N VAL A 76 0.37 1.43 9.22
CA VAL A 76 -0.81 0.60 9.45
C VAL A 76 -0.44 -0.44 10.50
N PHE A 77 -0.97 -0.28 11.70
CA PHE A 77 -0.67 -1.17 12.81
C PHE A 77 -1.32 -2.53 12.59
N SER A 78 -0.48 -3.56 12.45
CA SER A 78 -0.93 -4.93 12.16
C SER A 78 -1.93 -5.45 13.18
N ASP A 79 -1.77 -5.13 14.46
CA ASP A 79 -2.69 -5.57 15.51
C ASP A 79 -4.11 -5.04 15.28
N LEU A 80 -4.27 -3.78 14.87
CA LEU A 80 -5.57 -3.21 14.52
C LEU A 80 -6.17 -3.90 13.29
N LEU A 81 -5.34 -4.14 12.28
CA LEU A 81 -5.77 -4.82 11.06
C LEU A 81 -6.23 -6.26 11.35
N LEU A 82 -5.42 -7.04 12.09
CA LEU A 82 -5.70 -8.43 12.44
C LEU A 82 -6.93 -8.58 13.37
N GLN A 83 -7.24 -7.57 14.18
CA GLN A 83 -8.44 -7.53 15.02
C GLN A 83 -9.70 -7.17 14.24
N SER A 84 -9.59 -6.55 13.07
CA SER A 84 -10.75 -6.20 12.24
C SER A 84 -11.54 -7.43 11.80
N PRO A 85 -12.85 -7.52 12.08
CA PRO A 85 -13.68 -8.62 11.58
C PRO A 85 -13.71 -8.67 10.04
N ALA A 86 -13.77 -7.49 9.38
CA ALA A 86 -13.79 -7.41 7.92
C ALA A 86 -12.47 -7.89 7.31
N TYR A 87 -11.32 -7.58 7.94
CA TYR A 87 -10.04 -8.12 7.48
C TYR A 87 -9.99 -9.64 7.61
N ARG A 88 -10.43 -10.19 8.74
CA ARG A 88 -10.45 -11.66 8.95
C ARG A 88 -11.34 -12.36 7.94
N GLU A 89 -12.50 -11.78 7.60
CA GLU A 89 -13.38 -12.30 6.57
C GLU A 89 -12.72 -12.25 5.18
N LEU A 90 -12.02 -11.13 4.84
CA LEU A 90 -11.26 -11.01 3.61
C LEU A 90 -10.14 -12.06 3.53
N ASP A 91 -9.32 -12.19 4.58
CA ASP A 91 -8.21 -13.17 4.62
C ASP A 91 -8.72 -14.60 4.49
N ALA A 92 -9.83 -14.95 5.15
CA ALA A 92 -10.47 -16.24 5.01
C ALA A 92 -10.98 -16.49 3.58
N ALA A 93 -11.56 -15.48 2.92
CA ALA A 93 -12.01 -15.57 1.54
C ALA A 93 -10.82 -15.74 0.57
N MET A 94 -9.71 -15.06 0.80
CA MET A 94 -8.47 -15.21 0.03
C MET A 94 -7.88 -16.61 0.19
N ARG A 95 -7.87 -17.15 1.41
CA ARG A 95 -7.38 -18.53 1.69
C ARG A 95 -8.26 -19.63 1.10
N ALA A 96 -9.55 -19.37 0.92
CA ALA A 96 -10.49 -20.30 0.30
C ALA A 96 -10.54 -20.17 -1.25
N ALA A 97 -9.87 -19.19 -1.82
CA ALA A 97 -9.90 -18.95 -3.26
C ALA A 97 -9.11 -20.03 -4.05
N PRO A 98 -9.48 -20.34 -5.30
CA PRO A 98 -8.78 -21.35 -6.12
C PRO A 98 -7.30 -21.00 -6.35
N PHE A 99 -6.94 -19.72 -6.32
CA PHE A 99 -5.57 -19.24 -6.48
C PHE A 99 -4.78 -19.11 -5.15
N ALA A 100 -5.33 -19.56 -4.03
CA ALA A 100 -4.68 -19.43 -2.72
C ALA A 100 -3.29 -20.05 -2.66
N GLY A 101 -3.04 -21.15 -3.41
CA GLY A 101 -1.73 -21.77 -3.52
C GLY A 101 -0.67 -20.91 -4.23
N LYS A 102 -1.09 -19.86 -4.92
CA LYS A 102 -0.22 -18.89 -5.61
C LYS A 102 -0.03 -17.59 -4.84
N ILE A 103 -0.33 -17.54 -3.55
CA ILE A 103 -0.09 -16.39 -2.67
C ILE A 103 1.08 -16.69 -1.74
N ALA A 104 2.02 -15.75 -1.64
CA ALA A 104 3.13 -15.80 -0.70
C ALA A 104 2.66 -15.41 0.71
N TRP A 105 2.04 -16.33 1.43
CA TRP A 105 1.39 -16.09 2.73
C TRP A 105 2.36 -15.66 3.84
N ASP A 106 3.60 -16.12 3.80
CA ASP A 106 4.65 -15.80 4.78
C ASP A 106 5.10 -14.33 4.74
N LEU A 107 4.88 -13.65 3.61
CA LEU A 107 5.33 -12.26 3.45
C LEU A 107 4.63 -11.30 4.41
N LEU A 108 3.32 -11.49 4.65
CA LEU A 108 2.59 -10.61 5.57
C LEU A 108 3.19 -10.68 6.97
N GLU A 109 3.50 -11.89 7.45
CA GLU A 109 4.14 -12.09 8.75
C GLU A 109 5.52 -11.44 8.83
N ARG A 110 6.32 -11.56 7.77
CA ARG A 110 7.69 -11.00 7.72
C ARG A 110 7.74 -9.48 7.71
N ARG A 111 6.68 -8.80 7.30
CA ARG A 111 6.61 -7.33 7.18
C ARG A 111 5.47 -6.68 7.97
N LYS A 112 4.77 -7.44 8.81
CA LYS A 112 3.58 -6.97 9.56
C LYS A 112 3.83 -5.67 10.34
N ASP A 113 5.04 -5.51 10.92
CA ASP A 113 5.40 -4.34 11.71
C ASP A 113 5.77 -3.11 10.85
N LYS A 114 5.70 -3.24 9.52
CA LYS A 114 6.06 -2.20 8.55
C LYS A 114 4.97 -2.00 7.48
N LEU A 115 3.75 -2.46 7.75
CA LEU A 115 2.62 -2.18 6.87
C LEU A 115 2.37 -0.66 6.82
N HIS A 116 2.23 -0.14 5.63
CA HIS A 116 2.10 1.30 5.43
C HIS A 116 1.44 1.67 4.10
N ALA A 117 0.97 2.91 4.01
CA ALA A 117 0.70 3.59 2.76
C ALA A 117 1.73 4.72 2.56
N THR A 118 2.33 4.82 1.38
CA THR A 118 3.30 5.87 1.08
C THR A 118 2.59 7.20 0.87
N ILE A 119 3.00 8.24 1.63
CA ILE A 119 2.55 9.62 1.44
C ILE A 119 3.55 10.36 0.55
N CYS A 120 4.82 10.44 0.94
CA CYS A 120 5.88 11.07 0.14
C CYS A 120 6.93 10.01 -0.21
N GLY A 121 6.90 9.53 -1.44
CA GLY A 121 7.87 8.55 -1.94
C GLY A 121 9.19 9.21 -2.35
N SER A 122 10.29 8.47 -2.22
CA SER A 122 11.62 8.82 -2.74
C SER A 122 12.10 10.20 -2.29
N LEU A 123 11.98 10.50 -0.99
CA LEU A 123 12.48 11.77 -0.41
C LEU A 123 14.00 11.90 -0.53
N SER A 124 14.71 10.80 -0.41
CA SER A 124 16.17 10.73 -0.62
C SER A 124 16.59 9.29 -0.95
N LYS A 125 17.85 9.15 -1.37
CA LYS A 125 18.53 7.87 -1.59
C LYS A 125 19.77 7.80 -0.71
N ASP A 126 20.14 6.59 -0.32
CA ASP A 126 21.34 6.19 0.43
C ASP A 126 21.46 6.77 1.85
N THR A 127 21.00 7.98 2.09
CA THR A 127 21.02 8.64 3.40
C THR A 127 19.64 9.14 3.80
N PRO A 128 19.22 8.96 5.08
CA PRO A 128 17.94 9.51 5.54
C PRO A 128 17.87 11.02 5.31
N PRO A 129 16.74 11.55 4.80
CA PRO A 129 16.59 13.00 4.65
C PRO A 129 16.47 13.66 6.02
N LEU A 130 17.11 14.80 6.19
CA LEU A 130 16.94 15.60 7.38
C LEU A 130 15.56 16.30 7.34
N LEU A 131 14.69 15.92 8.25
CA LEU A 131 13.48 16.68 8.53
C LEU A 131 13.88 17.84 9.46
N ASP A 132 14.05 19.04 8.91
CA ASP A 132 14.38 20.22 9.69
C ASP A 132 13.23 20.63 10.65
N ARG A 133 13.51 21.62 11.50
CA ARG A 133 12.55 22.08 12.52
C ARG A 133 11.24 22.61 11.91
N ASP A 134 11.32 23.29 10.77
CA ASP A 134 10.14 23.89 10.14
C ASP A 134 9.22 22.80 9.54
N ARG A 135 9.80 21.79 8.88
CA ARG A 135 9.06 20.63 8.37
C ARG A 135 8.40 19.83 9.51
N ARG A 136 9.12 19.59 10.61
CA ARG A 136 8.55 18.93 11.79
C ARG A 136 7.40 19.71 12.38
N ARG A 137 7.55 21.02 12.53
CA ARG A 137 6.49 21.90 13.01
C ARG A 137 5.28 21.86 12.09
N ALA A 138 5.48 21.95 10.77
CA ALA A 138 4.38 21.85 9.81
C ALA A 138 3.63 20.52 9.91
N LEU A 139 4.33 19.40 10.15
CA LEU A 139 3.71 18.10 10.37
C LEU A 139 2.91 18.06 11.69
N THR A 140 3.46 18.59 12.77
CA THR A 140 2.77 18.65 14.07
C THR A 140 1.49 19.49 14.03
N GLU A 141 1.43 20.53 13.20
CA GLU A 141 0.25 21.37 13.01
C GLU A 141 -0.95 20.62 12.40
N PHE A 142 -0.73 19.45 11.77
CA PHE A 142 -1.82 18.62 11.29
C PHE A 142 -2.59 17.93 12.42
N GLY A 143 -1.93 17.59 13.53
CA GLY A 143 -2.53 16.73 14.56
C GLY A 143 -2.81 15.31 14.06
N PRO A 144 -3.50 14.48 14.86
CA PRO A 144 -3.84 13.11 14.47
C PRO A 144 -4.66 13.07 13.19
N ILE A 145 -4.46 12.03 12.39
CA ILE A 145 -5.09 11.85 11.07
C ILE A 145 -5.92 10.58 11.10
N THR A 146 -7.17 10.66 10.65
CA THR A 146 -8.02 9.48 10.49
C THR A 146 -7.98 8.97 9.04
N VAL A 147 -7.87 7.67 8.91
CA VAL A 147 -7.82 6.98 7.62
C VAL A 147 -8.76 5.80 7.61
N GLU A 148 -9.43 5.58 6.49
CA GLU A 148 -10.22 4.39 6.25
C GLU A 148 -9.53 3.51 5.20
N LEU A 149 -9.34 2.22 5.50
CA LEU A 149 -8.93 1.22 4.53
C LEU A 149 -10.16 0.54 3.96
N ARG A 150 -10.24 0.50 2.63
CA ARG A 150 -11.31 -0.21 1.90
C ARG A 150 -10.73 -1.30 1.04
N GLY A 151 -11.56 -2.25 0.79
CA GLY A 151 -11.51 -3.45 0.02
C GLY A 151 -10.35 -3.71 -0.89
N LEU A 152 -10.35 -4.92 -1.43
CA LEU A 152 -9.24 -5.44 -2.21
C LEU A 152 -9.06 -4.67 -3.52
N PHE A 153 -7.80 -4.39 -3.89
CA PHE A 153 -7.42 -3.66 -5.08
C PHE A 153 -6.24 -4.34 -5.79
N SER A 154 -6.34 -4.47 -7.10
CA SER A 154 -5.24 -4.84 -7.99
C SER A 154 -4.95 -3.68 -8.93
N GLY A 155 -3.73 -3.16 -8.89
CA GLY A 155 -3.28 -2.08 -9.77
C GLY A 155 -2.96 -2.57 -11.18
N ASN A 156 -3.06 -1.67 -12.17
CA ASN A 156 -2.67 -1.93 -13.56
C ASN A 156 -1.14 -1.98 -13.75
N VAL A 157 -0.39 -1.68 -12.69
CA VAL A 157 1.07 -1.86 -12.57
C VAL A 157 1.32 -2.73 -11.34
N ASN A 158 2.32 -3.61 -11.39
CA ASN A 158 2.59 -4.63 -10.37
C ASN A 158 1.40 -5.59 -10.18
N ARG A 159 0.87 -6.10 -11.28
CA ARG A 159 -0.38 -6.91 -11.31
C ARG A 159 -0.38 -8.16 -10.43
N GLY A 160 0.76 -8.61 -9.97
CA GLY A 160 0.89 -9.70 -8.99
C GLY A 160 0.76 -9.26 -7.52
N ARG A 161 0.57 -7.96 -7.24
CA ARG A 161 0.41 -7.44 -5.88
C ARG A 161 -1.00 -6.96 -5.62
N LEU A 162 -1.56 -7.37 -4.47
CA LEU A 162 -2.88 -6.94 -4.05
C LEU A 162 -2.76 -6.00 -2.85
N TYR A 163 -3.66 -5.04 -2.80
CA TYR A 163 -3.59 -3.93 -1.86
C TYR A 163 -4.94 -3.68 -1.16
N LEU A 164 -4.89 -2.99 -0.03
CA LEU A 164 -6.02 -2.21 0.48
C LEU A 164 -5.87 -0.76 0.02
N ARG A 165 -6.98 -0.10 -0.29
CA ARG A 165 -7.03 1.32 -0.66
C ARG A 165 -7.14 2.16 0.60
N ALA A 166 -6.32 3.21 0.73
CA ALA A 166 -6.33 4.11 1.87
C ALA A 166 -7.07 5.41 1.52
N TYR A 167 -8.14 5.69 2.23
CA TYR A 167 -8.96 6.89 2.11
C TYR A 167 -8.62 7.84 3.24
N PRO A 168 -7.85 8.90 2.99
CA PRO A 168 -7.56 9.91 3.98
C PRO A 168 -8.81 10.73 4.31
N GLU A 169 -8.86 11.26 5.52
CA GLU A 169 -9.88 12.25 5.85
C GLU A 169 -9.73 13.51 4.98
N SER A 170 -10.85 14.16 4.77
CA SER A 170 -10.94 15.48 4.14
C SER A 170 -11.03 16.55 5.24
N ARG A 171 -10.12 17.52 5.24
CA ARG A 171 -10.11 18.66 6.14
C ARG A 171 -10.42 19.94 5.35
N ASN A 172 -11.52 20.60 5.69
CA ASN A 172 -11.99 21.79 4.97
C ASN A 172 -12.17 21.56 3.44
N GLY A 173 -12.54 20.33 3.05
CA GLY A 173 -12.71 19.95 1.65
C GLY A 173 -11.42 19.56 0.92
N GLU A 174 -10.28 19.45 1.63
CA GLU A 174 -9.00 19.04 1.05
C GLU A 174 -8.49 17.72 1.64
N ASN A 175 -7.89 16.90 0.78
CA ASN A 175 -7.23 15.65 1.13
C ASN A 175 -6.03 15.90 2.04
N VAL A 176 -6.06 15.37 3.27
CA VAL A 176 -5.01 15.62 4.27
C VAL A 176 -3.63 15.10 3.81
N PHE A 177 -3.55 14.03 3.01
CA PHE A 177 -2.27 13.56 2.49
C PHE A 177 -1.67 14.51 1.46
N ARG A 178 -2.51 15.15 0.61
CA ARG A 178 -2.05 16.21 -0.30
C ARG A 178 -1.57 17.45 0.46
N LEU A 179 -2.27 17.80 1.54
CA LEU A 179 -1.81 18.89 2.41
C LEU A 179 -0.42 18.60 2.99
N ILE A 180 -0.17 17.37 3.47
CA ILE A 180 1.14 16.93 3.95
C ILE A 180 2.18 16.97 2.83
N GLN A 181 1.87 16.40 1.66
CA GLN A 181 2.77 16.42 0.49
C GLN A 181 3.19 17.84 0.15
N ARG A 182 2.24 18.75 0.12
CA ARG A 182 2.44 20.17 -0.19
C ARG A 182 3.33 20.88 0.87
N SER A 183 3.07 20.60 2.16
CA SER A 183 3.85 21.18 3.26
C SER A 183 5.33 20.76 3.25
N LEU A 184 5.61 19.58 2.69
CA LEU A 184 6.96 19.04 2.56
C LEU A 184 7.61 19.33 1.20
N GLY A 185 6.89 19.99 0.28
CA GLY A 185 7.34 20.23 -1.09
C GLY A 185 7.40 18.96 -1.94
N CYS A 186 6.64 17.94 -1.59
CA CYS A 186 6.55 16.69 -2.34
C CYS A 186 5.55 16.81 -3.49
N ARG A 187 5.71 15.93 -4.50
CA ARG A 187 4.72 15.79 -5.56
C ARG A 187 3.40 15.29 -4.97
N GLU A 188 2.31 15.97 -5.27
CA GLU A 188 0.97 15.52 -4.91
C GLU A 188 0.60 14.26 -5.70
N THR A 189 0.00 13.29 -5.00
CA THR A 189 -0.50 12.04 -5.56
C THR A 189 -1.95 11.83 -5.13
N ASP A 190 -2.61 10.85 -5.72
CA ASP A 190 -4.00 10.51 -5.43
C ASP A 190 -4.23 8.99 -5.37
N LEU A 191 -3.16 8.22 -5.30
CA LEU A 191 -3.20 6.77 -5.16
C LEU A 191 -2.41 6.37 -3.91
N TYR A 192 -3.12 5.95 -2.87
CA TYR A 192 -2.55 5.55 -1.58
C TYR A 192 -2.95 4.11 -1.27
N VAL A 193 -1.99 3.21 -1.28
CA VAL A 193 -2.27 1.78 -1.15
C VAL A 193 -1.39 1.13 -0.08
N VAL A 194 -1.97 0.17 0.62
CA VAL A 194 -1.26 -0.70 1.57
C VAL A 194 -1.08 -2.06 0.90
N GLY A 195 0.16 -2.40 0.54
CA GLY A 195 0.44 -3.70 -0.07
C GLY A 195 0.19 -4.83 0.92
N LEU A 196 -0.60 -5.82 0.53
CA LEU A 196 -1.03 -6.88 1.43
C LEU A 196 -0.61 -8.27 0.95
N TYR A 197 -1.05 -8.71 -0.23
CA TYR A 197 -0.73 -10.02 -0.77
C TYR A 197 0.14 -9.92 -2.03
N ASN A 198 0.96 -10.94 -2.26
CA ASN A 198 1.80 -11.05 -3.45
C ASN A 198 1.64 -12.42 -4.07
N MET A 199 1.48 -12.47 -5.39
CA MET A 199 1.38 -13.70 -6.16
C MET A 199 2.75 -14.29 -6.46
N THR A 200 2.84 -15.61 -6.48
CA THR A 200 4.06 -16.35 -6.81
C THR A 200 4.06 -16.88 -8.25
N ASP A 201 2.92 -16.78 -8.95
CA ASP A 201 2.74 -17.30 -10.32
C ASP A 201 1.60 -16.56 -11.04
N ASP A 202 1.55 -16.70 -12.35
CA ASP A 202 0.44 -16.26 -13.21
C ASP A 202 -0.86 -17.02 -12.83
N LEU A 203 -2.01 -16.37 -13.00
CA LEU A 203 -3.32 -16.99 -12.78
C LEU A 203 -3.91 -17.46 -14.12
N ASP A 204 -4.54 -18.65 -14.11
CA ASP A 204 -5.36 -19.07 -15.24
C ASP A 204 -6.69 -18.30 -15.32
N ALA A 205 -7.49 -18.57 -16.36
CA ALA A 205 -8.76 -17.86 -16.58
C ALA A 205 -9.76 -18.05 -15.42
N SER A 206 -9.81 -19.23 -14.82
CA SER A 206 -10.75 -19.51 -13.71
C SER A 206 -10.32 -18.86 -12.42
N GLU A 207 -9.01 -18.88 -12.12
CA GLU A 207 -8.40 -18.21 -10.99
C GLU A 207 -8.54 -16.68 -11.11
N THR A 208 -8.34 -16.15 -12.32
CA THR A 208 -8.52 -14.72 -12.63
C THR A 208 -9.96 -14.26 -12.44
N ALA A 209 -10.93 -15.06 -12.91
CA ALA A 209 -12.35 -14.77 -12.69
C ALA A 209 -12.72 -14.78 -11.20
N ALA A 210 -12.16 -15.72 -10.42
CA ALA A 210 -12.36 -15.77 -8.97
C ALA A 210 -11.74 -14.54 -8.27
N LEU A 211 -10.54 -14.10 -8.68
CA LEU A 211 -9.91 -12.89 -8.15
C LEU A 211 -10.73 -11.64 -8.49
N ALA A 212 -11.18 -11.50 -9.73
CA ALA A 212 -12.02 -10.38 -10.17
C ALA A 212 -13.31 -10.30 -9.34
N ALA A 213 -14.00 -11.44 -9.13
CA ALA A 213 -15.20 -11.51 -8.30
C ALA A 213 -14.92 -11.15 -6.84
N LEU A 214 -13.77 -11.54 -6.28
CA LEU A 214 -13.37 -11.12 -4.94
C LEU A 214 -13.15 -9.63 -4.87
N ILE A 215 -12.43 -9.02 -5.82
CA ILE A 215 -12.18 -7.58 -5.86
C ILE A 215 -13.50 -6.82 -5.93
N GLU A 216 -14.40 -7.17 -6.82
CA GLU A 216 -15.72 -6.53 -6.93
C GLU A 216 -16.54 -6.65 -5.64
N ARG A 217 -16.59 -7.83 -5.03
CA ARG A 217 -17.29 -8.05 -3.76
C ARG A 217 -16.77 -7.19 -2.61
N TRP A 218 -15.46 -6.92 -2.62
CA TRP A 218 -14.79 -6.20 -1.54
C TRP A 218 -14.57 -4.73 -1.86
N TRP A 219 -14.85 -4.27 -3.07
CA TRP A 219 -14.51 -2.93 -3.52
C TRP A 219 -14.96 -1.83 -2.55
N ASP A 220 -16.21 -1.78 -2.17
CA ASP A 220 -16.76 -0.71 -1.31
C ASP A 220 -16.78 -1.05 0.19
N ARG A 221 -16.22 -2.20 0.57
CA ARG A 221 -16.26 -2.62 1.97
C ARG A 221 -15.16 -1.96 2.77
N THR A 222 -15.53 -1.28 3.86
CA THR A 222 -14.59 -0.81 4.87
C THR A 222 -13.93 -1.99 5.56
N ILE A 223 -12.61 -2.03 5.55
CA ILE A 223 -11.79 -3.04 6.23
C ILE A 223 -11.40 -2.58 7.63
N LEU A 224 -10.95 -1.31 7.74
CA LEU A 224 -10.50 -0.73 9.00
C LEU A 224 -10.60 0.79 8.91
N GLN A 225 -11.07 1.42 9.99
CA GLN A 225 -10.92 2.85 10.21
C GLN A 225 -10.07 3.05 11.45
N PHE A 226 -9.06 3.91 11.38
CA PHE A 226 -8.11 4.13 12.46
C PHE A 226 -7.52 5.53 12.41
N GLU A 227 -7.03 5.97 13.57
CA GLU A 227 -6.32 7.24 13.72
C GLU A 227 -4.83 6.99 13.93
N VAL A 228 -3.99 7.87 13.40
CA VAL A 228 -2.55 7.89 13.63
C VAL A 228 -2.11 9.25 14.14
N ASP A 229 -1.23 9.26 15.13
CA ASP A 229 -0.59 10.43 15.71
C ASP A 229 0.85 10.64 15.24
N ARG A 230 1.30 9.80 14.32
CA ARG A 230 2.67 9.79 13.80
C ARG A 230 2.75 9.25 12.39
N LEU A 231 3.79 9.66 11.67
CA LEU A 231 4.21 9.07 10.40
C LEU A 231 5.58 8.41 10.59
N TRP A 232 5.93 7.50 9.68
CA TRP A 232 7.26 6.90 9.69
C TRP A 232 8.11 7.43 8.54
N LEU A 233 9.35 7.77 8.83
CA LEU A 233 10.41 7.85 7.84
C LEU A 233 10.95 6.44 7.65
N LEU A 234 10.62 5.81 6.54
CA LEU A 234 10.95 4.43 6.22
C LEU A 234 12.04 4.38 5.16
N GLY A 235 13.17 3.73 5.47
CA GLY A 235 14.23 3.41 4.53
C GLY A 235 14.08 1.96 4.07
N ALA A 236 14.01 1.73 2.75
CA ALA A 236 13.85 0.39 2.19
C ALA A 236 14.76 0.16 0.98
N SER A 237 15.25 -1.06 0.83
CA SER A 237 16.06 -1.52 -0.30
C SER A 237 15.31 -2.52 -1.20
N ASP A 238 14.00 -2.67 -0.98
CA ASP A 238 13.06 -3.42 -1.83
C ASP A 238 11.63 -2.92 -1.64
N ASP A 239 10.77 -3.12 -2.64
CA ASP A 239 9.37 -2.64 -2.64
C ASP A 239 8.45 -3.43 -1.70
N LEU A 240 8.90 -4.55 -1.16
CA LEU A 240 8.16 -5.35 -0.19
C LEU A 240 8.54 -5.03 1.26
N VAL A 241 9.50 -4.11 1.45
CA VAL A 241 10.04 -3.66 2.74
C VAL A 241 10.62 -4.81 3.61
N LEU A 242 11.10 -5.86 2.96
CA LEU A 242 11.74 -6.98 3.64
C LEU A 242 13.12 -6.60 4.18
N ASP A 243 13.85 -5.78 3.40
CA ASP A 243 15.10 -5.13 3.82
C ASP A 243 14.82 -3.64 4.04
N SER A 244 14.38 -3.30 5.24
CA SER A 244 13.96 -1.95 5.56
C SER A 244 14.09 -1.65 7.06
N ALA A 245 14.14 -0.36 7.41
CA ALA A 245 14.11 0.14 8.77
C ALA A 245 13.21 1.36 8.88
N ILE A 246 12.52 1.49 10.00
CA ILE A 246 11.88 2.74 10.41
C ILE A 246 13.00 3.59 11.03
N GLU A 247 13.48 4.58 10.28
CA GLU A 247 14.59 5.45 10.71
C GLU A 247 14.10 6.45 11.77
N GLU A 248 12.88 6.89 11.64
CA GLU A 248 12.27 7.85 12.54
C GLU A 248 10.75 7.69 12.61
N SER A 249 10.20 7.91 13.81
CA SER A 249 8.77 8.10 14.04
C SER A 249 8.51 9.60 14.20
N VAL A 250 7.89 10.21 13.20
CA VAL A 250 7.64 11.65 13.14
C VAL A 250 6.27 11.93 13.76
N SER A 251 6.26 12.66 14.87
CA SER A 251 5.02 13.01 15.59
C SER A 251 4.16 13.99 14.79
N LEU A 252 2.85 13.82 14.89
CA LEU A 252 1.81 14.74 14.44
C LEU A 252 1.18 15.54 15.59
N VAL A 253 1.66 15.33 16.84
CA VAL A 253 1.17 16.00 18.05
C VAL A 253 2.31 16.62 18.83
#